data_59f1b7435d110a05c672e48bd63947f6
#
_entry.id   59f1b7435d110a05c672e48bd63947f6
#
_cell.length_a   1.000
_cell.length_b   1.000
_cell.length_c   1.000
_cell.angle_alpha   90.00
_cell.angle_beta   90.00
_cell.angle_gamma   90.00
#
_symmetry.space_group_name_H-M   'P 1'
#
loop_
_entity.id
_entity.type
_entity.pdbx_description
1 polymer ?
#
loop_
_entity_poly.entity_id
_entity_poly.type
_entity_poly.pdbx_seq_one_letter_code
_entity_poly.pdbx_strand_id
1 'polypeptide(L)'
;MPKAYGYCRLSRDPKDKEINGIKTQKQMIERYSEYRLKDKFEWGRFYVDEGVSGNKELRSRPQGCGLDLALKEGDAVIIPKLDRGFRNLRDILNTLEVWERRGITLHLLDVQVDTSTASGRLFLHMMAAMAEFERSRTVERIRERVNLRKSMGLTGNGMAPYGFKKAIVHGKKEIVRDDWMRHLGGQIVEWRAKGFTFDAIYWHLVKKGCRQRNGKEISRSLIYKWFLGETQLKTKESVTKSE
;
A
#
# COMPACT_ATOMS: atom_id res chain seq x y z
N MET A 1 41.89 0.34 11.11
CA MET A 1 41.07 1.46 10.67
C MET A 1 39.65 0.96 10.41
N PRO A 2 38.61 1.77 10.62
CA PRO A 2 37.26 1.43 10.19
C PRO A 2 37.20 1.28 8.68
N LYS A 3 36.21 0.51 8.17
CA LYS A 3 36.10 0.20 6.74
C LYS A 3 34.92 0.90 6.10
N ALA A 4 35.07 1.29 4.83
CA ALA A 4 34.00 1.79 4.00
C ALA A 4 33.54 0.70 3.01
N TYR A 5 32.24 0.43 2.96
CA TYR A 5 31.62 -0.56 2.10
C TYR A 5 30.67 0.09 1.09
N GLY A 6 30.71 -0.38 -0.15
CA GLY A 6 29.78 0.06 -1.18
C GLY A 6 28.61 -0.89 -1.33
N TYR A 7 27.38 -0.37 -1.40
CA TYR A 7 26.22 -1.17 -1.73
C TYR A 7 25.62 -0.74 -3.06
N CYS A 8 25.39 -1.70 -3.95
CA CYS A 8 24.79 -1.51 -5.26
C CYS A 8 23.60 -2.45 -5.46
N ARG A 9 22.59 -2.01 -6.20
CA ARG A 9 21.45 -2.84 -6.58
C ARG A 9 21.02 -2.59 -8.03
N LEU A 10 20.65 -3.67 -8.71
CA LEU A 10 20.05 -3.62 -10.03
C LEU A 10 18.74 -4.43 -10.01
N SER A 11 17.65 -3.85 -10.51
CA SER A 11 16.38 -4.57 -10.69
C SER A 11 16.44 -5.47 -11.93
N ARG A 12 15.37 -6.27 -12.13
CA ARG A 12 15.23 -7.07 -13.37
C ARG A 12 14.76 -6.24 -14.57
N ASP A 13 14.35 -4.99 -14.35
CA ASP A 13 13.85 -4.12 -15.40
C ASP A 13 14.98 -3.75 -16.38
N PRO A 14 14.83 -4.01 -17.69
CA PRO A 14 15.83 -3.67 -18.69
C PRO A 14 16.20 -2.17 -18.72
N LYS A 15 15.23 -1.29 -18.49
CA LYS A 15 15.44 0.18 -18.44
C LYS A 15 16.41 0.60 -17.33
N ASP A 16 16.42 -0.15 -16.23
CA ASP A 16 17.31 0.13 -15.11
C ASP A 16 18.78 -0.17 -15.43
N LYS A 17 19.03 -1.11 -16.36
CA LYS A 17 20.39 -1.48 -16.79
C LYS A 17 21.09 -0.39 -17.62
N GLU A 18 20.35 0.30 -18.46
CA GLU A 18 20.93 1.33 -19.35
C GLU A 18 21.34 2.60 -18.58
N ILE A 19 20.52 3.03 -17.63
CA ILE A 19 20.69 4.32 -16.96
C ILE A 19 21.51 4.21 -15.65
N ASN A 20 21.37 3.09 -14.94
CA ASN A 20 21.91 2.91 -13.58
C ASN A 20 22.67 1.60 -13.40
N GLY A 21 23.44 1.21 -14.39
CA GLY A 21 24.19 -0.05 -14.36
C GLY A 21 25.12 -0.16 -13.14
N ILE A 22 25.40 -1.39 -12.70
CA ILE A 22 26.27 -1.68 -11.55
C ILE A 22 27.65 -1.02 -11.71
N LYS A 23 28.19 -1.00 -12.93
CA LYS A 23 29.48 -0.37 -13.22
C LYS A 23 29.47 1.13 -12.87
N THR A 24 28.44 1.84 -13.28
CA THR A 24 28.26 3.27 -12.96
C THR A 24 28.13 3.51 -11.46
N GLN A 25 27.33 2.68 -10.78
CA GLN A 25 27.16 2.77 -9.33
C GLN A 25 28.49 2.57 -8.59
N LYS A 26 29.29 1.56 -8.97
CA LYS A 26 30.61 1.30 -8.39
C LYS A 26 31.54 2.48 -8.60
N GLN A 27 31.61 3.03 -9.82
CA GLN A 27 32.45 4.18 -10.12
C GLN A 27 32.09 5.42 -9.29
N MET A 28 30.79 5.65 -9.07
CA MET A 28 30.37 6.77 -8.19
C MET A 28 30.85 6.57 -6.75
N ILE A 29 30.70 5.36 -6.21
CA ILE A 29 31.13 5.02 -4.87
C ILE A 29 32.64 5.10 -4.74
N GLU A 30 33.41 4.54 -5.68
CA GLU A 30 34.88 4.58 -5.70
C GLU A 30 35.39 6.01 -5.66
N ARG A 31 34.90 6.87 -6.59
CA ARG A 31 35.29 8.29 -6.64
C ARG A 31 34.97 9.00 -5.33
N TYR A 32 33.80 8.75 -4.73
CA TYR A 32 33.44 9.36 -3.46
C TYR A 32 34.35 8.87 -2.33
N SER A 33 34.62 7.57 -2.28
CA SER A 33 35.50 6.97 -1.27
C SER A 33 36.93 7.53 -1.37
N GLU A 34 37.50 7.61 -2.58
CA GLU A 34 38.83 8.16 -2.80
C GLU A 34 38.93 9.63 -2.42
N TYR A 35 37.90 10.42 -2.73
CA TYR A 35 37.97 11.87 -2.54
C TYR A 35 37.57 12.30 -1.12
N ARG A 36 36.62 11.63 -0.48
CA ARG A 36 36.04 12.08 0.79
C ARG A 36 36.42 11.23 2.00
N LEU A 37 36.74 9.95 1.79
CA LEU A 37 36.86 8.99 2.89
C LEU A 37 38.24 8.35 3.02
N LYS A 38 39.15 8.56 2.07
CA LYS A 38 40.48 7.93 2.00
C LYS A 38 41.29 8.03 3.30
N ASP A 39 41.23 9.20 3.95
CA ASP A 39 42.03 9.43 5.17
C ASP A 39 41.36 8.90 6.45
N LYS A 40 40.08 8.51 6.37
CA LYS A 40 39.26 8.10 7.52
C LYS A 40 38.95 6.61 7.54
N PHE A 41 38.84 6.00 6.36
CA PHE A 41 38.40 4.62 6.20
C PHE A 41 39.31 3.85 5.25
N GLU A 42 39.51 2.57 5.58
CA GLU A 42 40.07 1.58 4.64
C GLU A 42 38.95 1.09 3.73
N TRP A 43 39.23 0.90 2.43
CA TRP A 43 38.27 0.32 1.52
C TRP A 43 38.02 -1.15 1.86
N GLY A 44 36.75 -1.51 2.10
CA GLY A 44 36.30 -2.86 2.33
C GLY A 44 36.02 -3.61 1.01
N ARG A 45 34.75 -3.70 0.65
CA ARG A 45 34.32 -4.33 -0.60
C ARG A 45 32.95 -3.81 -1.04
N PHE A 46 32.53 -4.20 -2.24
CA PHE A 46 31.18 -4.03 -2.73
C PHE A 46 30.26 -5.17 -2.32
N TYR A 47 29.03 -4.84 -1.98
CA TYR A 47 27.89 -5.75 -1.88
C TYR A 47 26.92 -5.42 -2.99
N VAL A 48 26.59 -6.41 -3.84
CA VAL A 48 25.82 -6.16 -5.07
C VAL A 48 24.65 -7.12 -5.17
N ASP A 49 23.44 -6.59 -5.12
CA ASP A 49 22.19 -7.32 -5.34
C ASP A 49 21.73 -7.14 -6.79
N GLU A 50 22.00 -8.13 -7.65
CA GLU A 50 21.51 -8.14 -9.04
C GLU A 50 20.19 -8.90 -9.16
N GLY A 51 19.25 -8.35 -9.93
CA GLY A 51 17.92 -8.94 -10.14
C GLY A 51 17.02 -8.95 -8.90
N VAL A 52 17.36 -8.15 -7.89
CA VAL A 52 16.60 -8.04 -6.63
C VAL A 52 15.68 -6.83 -6.67
N SER A 53 14.39 -7.06 -6.35
CA SER A 53 13.39 -6.01 -6.31
C SER A 53 13.70 -4.95 -5.24
N GLY A 54 13.55 -3.67 -5.60
CA GLY A 54 13.64 -2.54 -4.69
C GLY A 54 12.57 -2.56 -3.57
N ASN A 55 11.48 -3.32 -3.72
CA ASN A 55 10.42 -3.41 -2.72
C ASN A 55 10.80 -4.21 -1.46
N LYS A 56 11.94 -4.90 -1.44
CA LYS A 56 12.47 -5.56 -0.25
C LYS A 56 13.28 -4.58 0.58
N GLU A 57 13.22 -4.69 1.90
CA GLU A 57 14.10 -3.95 2.83
C GLU A 57 15.55 -4.30 2.58
N LEU A 58 16.46 -3.33 2.77
CA LEU A 58 17.91 -3.55 2.57
C LEU A 58 18.38 -4.81 3.30
N ARG A 59 18.11 -4.92 4.58
CA ARG A 59 18.56 -6.00 5.45
C ARG A 59 17.93 -7.37 5.15
N SER A 60 16.87 -7.42 4.33
CA SER A 60 16.23 -8.67 3.88
C SER A 60 16.71 -9.13 2.49
N ARG A 61 17.58 -8.37 1.83
CA ARG A 61 18.19 -8.75 0.55
C ARG A 61 19.44 -9.60 0.79
N PRO A 62 19.80 -10.53 -0.11
CA PRO A 62 20.95 -11.42 0.11
C PRO A 62 22.26 -10.67 0.43
N GLN A 63 22.65 -9.73 -0.42
CA GLN A 63 23.87 -8.97 -0.21
C GLN A 63 23.70 -7.84 0.81
N GLY A 64 22.50 -7.27 0.92
CA GLY A 64 22.18 -6.30 1.96
C GLY A 64 22.26 -6.90 3.38
N CYS A 65 21.77 -8.13 3.58
CA CYS A 65 21.93 -8.89 4.81
C CYS A 65 23.41 -9.21 5.09
N GLY A 66 24.13 -9.67 4.06
CA GLY A 66 25.56 -9.93 4.17
C GLY A 66 26.39 -8.69 4.55
N LEU A 67 26.02 -7.53 4.00
CA LEU A 67 26.59 -6.24 4.42
C LEU A 67 26.32 -5.95 5.88
N ASP A 68 25.03 -6.00 6.31
CA ASP A 68 24.64 -5.66 7.69
C ASP A 68 25.36 -6.55 8.73
N LEU A 69 25.54 -7.84 8.43
CA LEU A 69 26.27 -8.77 9.28
C LEU A 69 27.79 -8.52 9.31
N ALA A 70 28.37 -8.00 8.25
CA ALA A 70 29.80 -7.74 8.17
C ALA A 70 30.23 -6.42 8.83
N LEU A 71 29.28 -5.47 8.99
CA LEU A 71 29.55 -4.14 9.52
C LEU A 71 29.94 -4.20 11.01
N LYS A 72 30.98 -3.45 11.37
CA LYS A 72 31.48 -3.26 12.74
C LYS A 72 31.32 -1.80 13.16
N GLU A 73 31.47 -1.55 14.44
CA GLU A 73 31.48 -0.19 14.99
C GLU A 73 32.56 0.67 14.31
N GLY A 74 32.17 1.88 13.93
CA GLY A 74 32.99 2.84 13.21
C GLY A 74 32.97 2.70 11.68
N ASP A 75 32.43 1.61 11.14
CA ASP A 75 32.37 1.40 9.67
C ASP A 75 31.42 2.37 8.96
N ALA A 76 31.62 2.52 7.65
CA ALA A 76 30.79 3.36 6.78
C ALA A 76 30.16 2.55 5.64
N VAL A 77 28.94 2.89 5.28
CA VAL A 77 28.23 2.35 4.11
C VAL A 77 27.99 3.47 3.12
N ILE A 78 28.35 3.26 1.86
CA ILE A 78 28.17 4.21 0.76
C ILE A 78 27.13 3.63 -0.19
N ILE A 79 26.07 4.39 -0.44
CA ILE A 79 24.96 4.05 -1.35
C ILE A 79 24.82 5.15 -2.39
N PRO A 80 24.86 4.84 -3.72
CA PRO A 80 24.89 5.87 -4.77
C PRO A 80 23.57 6.60 -4.90
N LYS A 81 22.44 5.91 -4.69
CA LYS A 81 21.09 6.49 -4.75
C LYS A 81 20.18 5.87 -3.69
N LEU A 82 19.30 6.68 -3.16
CA LEU A 82 18.37 6.29 -2.10
C LEU A 82 17.50 5.08 -2.52
N ASP A 83 17.01 5.05 -3.74
CA ASP A 83 16.18 3.97 -4.29
C ASP A 83 16.98 2.66 -4.54
N ARG A 84 18.30 2.71 -4.55
CA ARG A 84 19.15 1.52 -4.60
C ARG A 84 19.24 0.84 -3.24
N GLY A 85 19.41 1.62 -2.18
CA GLY A 85 19.50 1.13 -0.82
C GLY A 85 18.16 0.72 -0.24
N PHE A 86 17.15 1.55 -0.36
CA PHE A 86 15.96 1.48 0.44
C PHE A 86 14.68 1.44 -0.39
N ARG A 87 13.63 0.78 0.13
CA ARG A 87 12.32 0.71 -0.53
C ARG A 87 11.44 1.94 -0.27
N ASN A 88 11.64 2.59 0.86
CA ASN A 88 10.92 3.78 1.29
C ASN A 88 11.66 4.43 2.47
N LEU A 89 11.20 5.60 2.87
CA LEU A 89 11.83 6.37 3.92
C LEU A 89 11.80 5.69 5.31
N ARG A 90 10.75 4.92 5.61
CA ARG A 90 10.69 4.13 6.85
C ARG A 90 11.82 3.07 6.92
N ASP A 91 12.12 2.44 5.79
CA ASP A 91 13.21 1.47 5.68
C ASP A 91 14.58 2.13 5.98
N ILE A 92 14.79 3.36 5.48
CA ILE A 92 16.00 4.14 5.81
C ILE A 92 16.07 4.39 7.31
N LEU A 93 15.02 4.94 7.90
CA LEU A 93 15.01 5.32 9.31
C LEU A 93 15.22 4.12 10.22
N ASN A 94 14.55 3.00 9.96
CA ASN A 94 14.75 1.77 10.73
C ASN A 94 16.18 1.25 10.61
N THR A 95 16.76 1.33 9.41
CA THR A 95 18.14 0.91 9.19
C THR A 95 19.12 1.85 9.88
N LEU A 96 18.89 3.16 9.76
CA LEU A 96 19.71 4.19 10.43
C LEU A 96 19.70 4.05 11.93
N GLU A 97 18.53 3.89 12.56
CA GLU A 97 18.43 3.74 14.01
C GLU A 97 19.28 2.56 14.51
N VAL A 98 19.27 1.45 13.79
CA VAL A 98 20.09 0.28 14.12
C VAL A 98 21.58 0.56 13.89
N TRP A 99 21.92 1.21 12.77
CA TRP A 99 23.32 1.49 12.43
C TRP A 99 23.94 2.58 13.32
N GLU A 100 23.19 3.61 13.66
CA GLU A 100 23.65 4.63 14.63
C GLU A 100 23.95 4.04 16.01
N ARG A 101 23.09 3.14 16.53
CA ARG A 101 23.36 2.43 17.79
C ARG A 101 24.60 1.55 17.74
N ARG A 102 24.98 1.10 16.54
CA ARG A 102 26.21 0.30 16.29
C ARG A 102 27.40 1.18 15.90
N GLY A 103 27.29 2.50 15.92
CA GLY A 103 28.36 3.41 15.51
C GLY A 103 28.69 3.37 14.00
N ILE A 104 27.75 2.90 13.15
CA ILE A 104 27.92 2.79 11.69
C ILE A 104 27.38 4.04 11.02
N THR A 105 28.12 4.59 10.04
CA THR A 105 27.73 5.78 9.28
C THR A 105 27.19 5.41 7.89
N LEU A 106 26.25 6.21 7.38
CA LEU A 106 25.68 6.07 6.05
C LEU A 106 25.96 7.32 5.21
N HIS A 107 26.47 7.10 3.99
CA HIS A 107 26.67 8.12 2.99
C HIS A 107 25.75 7.86 1.79
N LEU A 108 24.81 8.78 1.52
CA LEU A 108 23.90 8.77 0.36
C LEU A 108 24.36 9.81 -0.64
N LEU A 109 24.77 9.36 -1.83
CA LEU A 109 25.47 10.26 -2.77
C LEU A 109 24.52 11.18 -3.54
N ASP A 110 23.33 10.70 -3.92
CA ASP A 110 22.35 11.46 -4.69
C ASP A 110 21.75 12.65 -3.92
N VAL A 111 21.58 12.50 -2.61
CA VAL A 111 21.07 13.55 -1.71
C VAL A 111 22.16 14.22 -0.88
N GLN A 112 23.43 13.85 -1.10
CA GLN A 112 24.62 14.37 -0.41
C GLN A 112 24.50 14.30 1.13
N VAL A 113 23.93 13.21 1.65
CA VAL A 113 23.72 13.01 3.08
C VAL A 113 24.86 12.18 3.65
N ASP A 114 25.43 12.67 4.74
CA ASP A 114 26.40 12.01 5.59
C ASP A 114 25.87 11.98 7.03
N THR A 115 25.55 10.79 7.52
CA THR A 115 24.98 10.62 8.87
C THR A 115 26.01 10.75 10.01
N SER A 116 27.28 10.85 9.69
CA SER A 116 28.28 11.22 10.69
C SER A 116 28.08 12.65 11.21
N THR A 117 27.40 13.50 10.40
CA THR A 117 27.12 14.91 10.74
C THR A 117 25.71 15.07 11.33
N ALA A 118 25.58 16.03 12.27
CA ALA A 118 24.26 16.36 12.84
C ALA A 118 23.28 16.87 11.77
N SER A 119 23.77 17.64 10.79
CA SER A 119 22.98 18.15 9.67
C SER A 119 22.47 17.04 8.75
N GLY A 120 23.28 16.01 8.46
CA GLY A 120 22.86 14.87 7.66
C GLY A 120 21.77 14.05 8.35
N ARG A 121 21.89 13.80 9.66
CA ARG A 121 20.85 13.15 10.45
C ARG A 121 19.56 13.98 10.47
N LEU A 122 19.66 15.27 10.76
CA LEU A 122 18.51 16.18 10.76
C LEU A 122 17.77 16.15 9.41
N PHE A 123 18.49 16.21 8.30
CA PHE A 123 17.90 16.15 6.96
C PHE A 123 17.06 14.89 6.75
N LEU A 124 17.56 13.73 7.15
CA LEU A 124 16.81 12.48 7.04
C LEU A 124 15.56 12.45 7.94
N HIS A 125 15.65 12.96 9.16
CA HIS A 125 14.48 13.10 10.03
C HIS A 125 13.43 14.06 9.45
N MET A 126 13.85 15.17 8.85
CA MET A 126 12.95 16.09 8.17
C MET A 126 12.26 15.45 6.97
N MET A 127 12.99 14.71 6.14
CA MET A 127 12.40 13.94 5.02
C MET A 127 11.38 12.92 5.51
N ALA A 128 11.67 12.26 6.63
CA ALA A 128 10.75 11.31 7.25
C ALA A 128 9.44 11.98 7.70
N ALA A 129 9.54 13.09 8.40
CA ALA A 129 8.38 13.84 8.84
C ALA A 129 7.55 14.32 7.64
N MET A 130 8.19 14.74 6.55
CA MET A 130 7.51 15.18 5.34
C MET A 130 6.75 14.04 4.64
N ALA A 131 7.35 12.86 4.53
CA ALA A 131 6.68 11.69 3.95
C ALA A 131 5.49 11.21 4.81
N GLU A 132 5.58 11.27 6.14
CA GLU A 132 4.47 10.94 7.02
C GLU A 132 3.34 11.98 6.90
N PHE A 133 3.69 13.26 6.77
CA PHE A 133 2.73 14.33 6.51
C PHE A 133 1.99 14.12 5.18
N GLU A 134 2.69 13.84 4.09
CA GLU A 134 2.07 13.56 2.79
C GLU A 134 1.14 12.35 2.84
N ARG A 135 1.53 11.31 3.57
CA ARG A 135 0.70 10.13 3.78
C ARG A 135 -0.58 10.47 4.56
N SER A 136 -0.45 11.22 5.65
CA SER A 136 -1.58 11.68 6.46
C SER A 136 -2.56 12.52 5.65
N ARG A 137 -2.06 13.47 4.85
CA ARG A 137 -2.86 14.27 3.92
C ARG A 137 -3.61 13.40 2.89
N THR A 138 -2.98 12.35 2.40
CA THR A 138 -3.63 11.42 1.46
C THR A 138 -4.78 10.66 2.13
N VAL A 139 -4.58 10.19 3.36
CA VAL A 139 -5.63 9.52 4.15
C VAL A 139 -6.79 10.47 4.44
N GLU A 140 -6.52 11.72 4.81
CA GLU A 140 -7.54 12.74 5.03
C GLU A 140 -8.39 12.97 3.77
N ARG A 141 -7.77 13.19 2.60
CA ARG A 141 -8.48 13.34 1.32
C ARG A 141 -9.36 12.13 0.99
N ILE A 142 -8.89 10.92 1.29
CA ILE A 142 -9.68 9.71 1.10
C ILE A 142 -10.90 9.71 2.03
N ARG A 143 -10.74 10.06 3.31
CA ARG A 143 -11.83 10.15 4.28
C ARG A 143 -12.88 11.19 3.86
N GLU A 144 -12.44 12.37 3.44
CA GLU A 144 -13.32 13.43 2.93
C GLU A 144 -14.15 12.95 1.74
N ARG A 145 -13.51 12.29 0.75
CA ARG A 145 -14.21 11.70 -0.39
C ARG A 145 -15.21 10.61 0.01
N VAL A 146 -14.86 9.78 0.99
CA VAL A 146 -15.76 8.74 1.51
C VAL A 146 -16.95 9.38 2.22
N ASN A 147 -16.73 10.40 3.03
CA ASN A 147 -17.79 11.13 3.74
C ASN A 147 -18.72 11.84 2.76
N LEU A 148 -18.18 12.51 1.75
CA LEU A 148 -18.99 13.15 0.69
C LEU A 148 -19.84 12.11 -0.06
N ARG A 149 -19.30 10.93 -0.37
CA ARG A 149 -20.07 9.86 -0.99
C ARG A 149 -21.18 9.34 -0.08
N LYS A 150 -20.93 9.22 1.21
CA LYS A 150 -21.94 8.82 2.21
C LYS A 150 -23.07 9.85 2.30
N SER A 151 -22.75 11.14 2.31
CA SER A 151 -23.76 12.20 2.34
C SER A 151 -24.64 12.21 1.07
N MET A 152 -24.10 11.73 -0.06
CA MET A 152 -24.86 11.50 -1.30
C MET A 152 -25.64 10.18 -1.32
N GLY A 153 -25.74 9.46 -0.19
CA GLY A 153 -26.42 8.16 -0.11
C GLY A 153 -25.63 6.99 -0.74
N LEU A 154 -24.34 7.18 -1.10
CA LEU A 154 -23.47 6.12 -1.61
C LEU A 154 -22.75 5.40 -0.48
N THR A 155 -22.49 4.09 -0.66
CA THR A 155 -21.60 3.37 0.26
C THR A 155 -20.17 3.90 0.16
N GLY A 156 -19.34 3.65 1.18
CA GLY A 156 -17.96 4.14 1.25
C GLY A 156 -17.09 3.76 0.05
N ASN A 157 -17.35 2.63 -0.61
CA ASN A 157 -16.70 2.20 -1.86
C ASN A 157 -17.40 2.73 -3.11
N GLY A 158 -18.40 3.60 -2.96
CA GLY A 158 -19.15 4.20 -4.05
C GLY A 158 -20.19 3.27 -4.68
N MET A 159 -20.52 2.12 -4.07
CA MET A 159 -21.66 1.29 -4.51
C MET A 159 -22.98 1.89 -4.01
N ALA A 160 -24.06 1.70 -4.78
CA ALA A 160 -25.38 2.05 -4.32
C ALA A 160 -25.77 1.17 -3.11
N PRO A 161 -26.49 1.70 -2.10
CA PRO A 161 -26.99 0.91 -0.99
C PRO A 161 -27.99 -0.15 -1.46
N TYR A 162 -28.32 -1.09 -0.59
CA TYR A 162 -29.33 -2.11 -0.88
C TYR A 162 -30.67 -1.46 -1.31
N GLY A 163 -31.32 -2.01 -2.31
CA GLY A 163 -32.59 -1.50 -2.86
C GLY A 163 -32.43 -0.32 -3.83
N PHE A 164 -31.20 0.07 -4.13
CA PHE A 164 -30.88 1.14 -5.08
C PHE A 164 -29.83 0.70 -6.09
N LYS A 165 -29.81 1.36 -7.26
CA LYS A 165 -28.84 1.14 -8.33
C LYS A 165 -28.36 2.48 -8.89
N LYS A 166 -27.18 2.48 -9.49
CA LYS A 166 -26.71 3.61 -10.27
C LYS A 166 -27.33 3.56 -11.68
N ALA A 167 -27.92 4.64 -12.11
CA ALA A 167 -28.41 4.82 -13.45
C ALA A 167 -27.96 6.17 -14.03
N ILE A 168 -27.97 6.28 -15.35
CA ILE A 168 -27.75 7.57 -16.01
C ILE A 168 -29.12 8.14 -16.26
N VAL A 169 -29.48 9.23 -15.59
CA VAL A 169 -30.71 9.95 -15.68
C VAL A 169 -30.37 11.35 -16.20
N HIS A 170 -30.93 11.76 -17.33
CA HIS A 170 -30.63 13.05 -17.98
C HIS A 170 -29.12 13.33 -18.14
N GLY A 171 -28.31 12.29 -18.49
CA GLY A 171 -26.88 12.40 -18.69
C GLY A 171 -26.05 12.44 -17.41
N LYS A 172 -26.66 12.41 -16.22
CA LYS A 172 -25.99 12.39 -14.91
C LYS A 172 -26.10 11.01 -14.24
N LYS A 173 -25.05 10.63 -13.51
CA LYS A 173 -25.07 9.40 -12.70
C LYS A 173 -25.87 9.65 -11.41
N GLU A 174 -27.03 9.06 -11.31
CA GLU A 174 -27.92 9.15 -10.16
C GLU A 174 -28.13 7.79 -9.49
N ILE A 175 -28.55 7.82 -8.23
CA ILE A 175 -28.96 6.64 -7.48
C ILE A 175 -30.47 6.53 -7.60
N VAL A 176 -30.92 5.51 -8.29
CA VAL A 176 -32.34 5.24 -8.47
C VAL A 176 -32.76 3.98 -7.73
N ARG A 177 -34.04 3.89 -7.40
CA ARG A 177 -34.60 2.70 -6.75
C ARG A 177 -34.40 1.46 -7.63
N ASP A 178 -34.11 0.33 -7.01
CA ASP A 178 -33.97 -0.97 -7.66
C ASP A 178 -35.18 -1.85 -7.32
N ASP A 179 -36.25 -1.69 -8.06
CA ASP A 179 -37.52 -2.40 -7.79
C ASP A 179 -37.37 -3.91 -7.94
N TRP A 180 -36.51 -4.39 -8.86
CA TRP A 180 -36.21 -5.83 -8.98
C TRP A 180 -35.55 -6.39 -7.72
N MET A 181 -34.55 -5.71 -7.22
CA MET A 181 -33.85 -6.15 -6.00
C MET A 181 -34.76 -6.09 -4.77
N ARG A 182 -35.59 -5.06 -4.65
CA ARG A 182 -36.53 -4.91 -3.55
C ARG A 182 -37.66 -5.95 -3.60
N HIS A 183 -38.20 -6.23 -4.81
CA HIS A 183 -39.21 -7.28 -4.97
C HIS A 183 -38.66 -8.65 -4.54
N LEU A 184 -37.47 -9.01 -5.02
CA LEU A 184 -36.84 -10.27 -4.67
C LEU A 184 -36.47 -10.35 -3.16
N GLY A 185 -35.98 -9.27 -2.58
CA GLY A 185 -35.72 -9.19 -1.14
C GLY A 185 -36.98 -9.34 -0.31
N GLY A 186 -38.10 -8.70 -0.74
CA GLY A 186 -39.42 -8.86 -0.12
C GLY A 186 -39.90 -10.31 -0.13
N GLN A 187 -39.78 -11.00 -1.27
CA GLN A 187 -40.12 -12.42 -1.38
C GLN A 187 -39.25 -13.30 -0.45
N ILE A 188 -37.95 -13.02 -0.35
CA ILE A 188 -37.06 -13.76 0.55
C ILE A 188 -37.50 -13.58 2.01
N VAL A 189 -37.87 -12.36 2.43
CA VAL A 189 -38.37 -12.09 3.77
C VAL A 189 -39.68 -12.86 4.03
N GLU A 190 -40.62 -12.89 3.07
CA GLU A 190 -41.87 -13.64 3.18
C GLU A 190 -41.63 -15.16 3.30
N TRP A 191 -40.74 -15.72 2.48
CA TRP A 191 -40.40 -17.15 2.55
C TRP A 191 -39.76 -17.50 3.89
N ARG A 192 -38.89 -16.61 4.41
CA ARG A 192 -38.33 -16.78 5.76
C ARG A 192 -39.39 -16.74 6.83
N ALA A 193 -40.36 -15.85 6.77
CA ALA A 193 -41.47 -15.78 7.69
C ALA A 193 -42.35 -17.05 7.64
N LYS A 194 -42.46 -17.71 6.49
CA LYS A 194 -43.13 -19.01 6.28
C LYS A 194 -42.27 -20.21 6.71
N GLY A 195 -41.08 -19.99 7.29
CA GLY A 195 -40.23 -21.07 7.82
C GLY A 195 -39.24 -21.69 6.82
N PHE A 196 -39.16 -21.22 5.58
CA PHE A 196 -38.19 -21.73 4.60
C PHE A 196 -36.77 -21.42 5.05
N THR A 197 -35.85 -22.40 4.93
CA THR A 197 -34.42 -22.19 5.16
C THR A 197 -33.79 -21.39 4.03
N PHE A 198 -32.64 -20.75 4.26
CA PHE A 198 -31.90 -20.05 3.18
C PHE A 198 -31.46 -21.01 2.07
N ASP A 199 -31.18 -22.28 2.39
CA ASP A 199 -30.86 -23.29 1.39
C ASP A 199 -32.07 -23.63 0.52
N ALA A 200 -33.27 -23.80 1.11
CA ALA A 200 -34.49 -24.02 0.35
C ALA A 200 -34.79 -22.84 -0.60
N ILE A 201 -34.63 -21.62 -0.10
CA ILE A 201 -34.80 -20.39 -0.91
C ILE A 201 -33.76 -20.33 -2.04
N TYR A 202 -32.50 -20.67 -1.76
CA TYR A 202 -31.43 -20.72 -2.74
C TYR A 202 -31.79 -21.67 -3.91
N TRP A 203 -32.15 -22.92 -3.58
CA TRP A 203 -32.51 -23.91 -4.59
C TRP A 203 -33.76 -23.54 -5.37
N HIS A 204 -34.74 -22.91 -4.72
CA HIS A 204 -35.93 -22.40 -5.38
C HIS A 204 -35.60 -21.33 -6.42
N LEU A 205 -34.73 -20.37 -6.08
CA LEU A 205 -34.30 -19.31 -6.98
C LEU A 205 -33.43 -19.85 -8.13
N VAL A 206 -32.53 -20.79 -7.87
CA VAL A 206 -31.70 -21.44 -8.89
C VAL A 206 -32.58 -22.22 -9.87
N LYS A 207 -33.55 -22.98 -9.39
CA LYS A 207 -34.50 -23.73 -10.23
C LYS A 207 -35.35 -22.81 -11.11
N LYS A 208 -35.65 -21.61 -10.65
CA LYS A 208 -36.32 -20.57 -11.44
C LYS A 208 -35.39 -19.83 -12.41
N GLY A 209 -34.13 -20.20 -12.52
CA GLY A 209 -33.16 -19.54 -13.38
C GLY A 209 -32.80 -18.13 -12.96
N CYS A 210 -33.05 -17.74 -11.70
CA CYS A 210 -32.70 -16.42 -11.21
C CYS A 210 -31.18 -16.23 -11.22
N ARG A 211 -30.73 -15.11 -11.75
CA ARG A 211 -29.32 -14.71 -11.78
C ARG A 211 -29.15 -13.31 -11.23
N GLN A 212 -27.94 -12.99 -10.83
CA GLN A 212 -27.56 -11.63 -10.48
C GLN A 212 -27.71 -10.73 -11.73
N ARG A 213 -27.84 -9.42 -11.53
CA ARG A 213 -27.95 -8.43 -12.62
C ARG A 213 -26.75 -8.46 -13.60
N ASN A 214 -25.57 -8.87 -13.13
CA ASN A 214 -24.36 -9.03 -13.95
C ASN A 214 -24.27 -10.41 -14.64
N GLY A 215 -25.35 -11.20 -14.64
CA GLY A 215 -25.43 -12.54 -15.23
C GLY A 215 -24.82 -13.65 -14.40
N LYS A 216 -24.13 -13.33 -13.28
CA LYS A 216 -23.53 -14.33 -12.39
C LYS A 216 -24.60 -15.12 -11.64
N GLU A 217 -24.23 -16.32 -11.22
CA GLU A 217 -25.08 -17.14 -10.37
C GLU A 217 -25.32 -16.51 -9.01
N ILE A 218 -26.50 -16.74 -8.45
CA ILE A 218 -26.84 -16.32 -7.10
C ILE A 218 -26.07 -17.22 -6.11
N SER A 219 -25.58 -16.64 -5.03
CA SER A 219 -24.95 -17.40 -3.93
C SER A 219 -25.81 -17.32 -2.67
N ARG A 220 -25.65 -18.29 -1.76
CA ARG A 220 -26.31 -18.30 -0.44
C ARG A 220 -26.00 -17.04 0.36
N SER A 221 -24.75 -16.62 0.35
CA SER A 221 -24.31 -15.40 1.05
C SER A 221 -24.99 -14.12 0.49
N LEU A 222 -25.30 -14.11 -0.78
CA LEU A 222 -26.00 -12.99 -1.43
C LEU A 222 -27.47 -12.94 -1.02
N ILE A 223 -28.13 -14.09 -0.94
CA ILE A 223 -29.53 -14.20 -0.46
C ILE A 223 -29.64 -13.70 0.97
N TYR A 224 -28.69 -14.09 1.83
CA TYR A 224 -28.64 -13.59 3.21
C TYR A 224 -28.44 -12.07 3.27
N LYS A 225 -27.56 -11.52 2.44
CA LYS A 225 -27.36 -10.05 2.33
C LYS A 225 -28.62 -9.33 1.85
N TRP A 226 -29.37 -9.90 0.92
CA TRP A 226 -30.64 -9.33 0.45
C TRP A 226 -31.72 -9.38 1.53
N PHE A 227 -31.79 -10.48 2.29
CA PHE A 227 -32.68 -10.58 3.43
C PHE A 227 -32.40 -9.50 4.48
N LEU A 228 -31.14 -9.36 4.91
CA LEU A 228 -30.74 -8.33 5.88
C LEU A 228 -31.02 -6.91 5.36
N GLY A 229 -30.69 -6.64 4.11
CA GLY A 229 -30.89 -5.34 3.50
C GLY A 229 -32.36 -4.95 3.45
N GLU A 230 -33.25 -5.85 3.05
CA GLU A 230 -34.70 -5.60 3.00
C GLU A 230 -35.31 -5.44 4.40
N THR A 231 -34.86 -6.24 5.38
CA THR A 231 -35.31 -6.11 6.77
C THR A 231 -34.94 -4.74 7.33
N GLN A 232 -33.71 -4.27 7.11
CA GLN A 232 -33.24 -2.96 7.56
C GLN A 232 -34.01 -1.81 6.86
N LEU A 233 -34.35 -1.95 5.59
CA LEU A 233 -35.14 -0.94 4.87
C LEU A 233 -36.56 -0.85 5.42
N LYS A 234 -37.22 -1.98 5.63
CA LYS A 234 -38.57 -2.02 6.22
C LYS A 234 -38.60 -1.39 7.61
N THR A 235 -37.61 -1.64 8.44
CA THR A 235 -37.51 -1.00 9.76
C THR A 235 -37.35 0.52 9.66
N LYS A 236 -36.52 1.01 8.73
CA LYS A 236 -36.37 2.47 8.52
C LYS A 236 -37.65 3.12 7.97
N GLU A 237 -38.29 2.49 7.00
CA GLU A 237 -39.57 2.98 6.43
C GLU A 237 -40.72 3.00 7.44
N SER A 238 -40.72 2.09 8.44
CA SER A 238 -41.71 2.10 9.52
C SER A 238 -41.47 3.24 10.53
N VAL A 239 -40.22 3.55 10.84
CA VAL A 239 -39.87 4.67 11.75
C VAL A 239 -40.21 6.02 11.13
N THR A 240 -39.91 6.20 9.83
CA THR A 240 -40.21 7.49 9.12
C THR A 240 -41.70 7.73 8.90
N LYS A 241 -42.56 6.72 9.02
CA LYS A 241 -44.04 6.85 8.92
C LYS A 241 -44.73 7.11 10.23
N SER A 242 -43.99 7.01 11.35
CA SER A 242 -44.47 7.22 12.73
C SER A 242 -44.08 8.59 13.30
N GLU A 243 -43.36 9.39 12.54
CA GLU A 243 -43.09 10.83 12.74
C GLU A 243 -43.97 11.64 11.76
#